data_760b284608f1d9929532e02921ca5494
#
_entry.id   760b284608f1d9929532e02921ca5494
#
_cell.length_a   1.000
_cell.length_b   1.000
_cell.length_c   1.000
_cell.angle_alpha   90.00
_cell.angle_beta   90.00
_cell.angle_gamma   90.00
#
_symmetry.space_group_name_H-M   'P 1'
#
loop_
_entity.id
_entity.type
_entity.pdbx_description
1 polymer ?
#
loop_
_entity_poly.entity_id
_entity_poly.type
_entity_poly.pdbx_seq_one_letter_code
_entity_poly.pdbx_strand_id
1 'polypeptide(L)'
;MKRVSGQFTETASYDETVRAFIPAPLPPAAPVLDLVSYQELNEKAEKSLARLSGMSGLVSSSEWLVYSAIRKEALLTSQLEGTQATLTDIFDEEAGLSVTNVEDVEEVTNYLRAYKFVHDQMNSPSGLPVCVRLLKNAHQVLLSGARGAVKQPGEVRSTQNWIGGTRPGNASYVPPPPEEVGELLSDLEKFIHEPQPSLPPLVRIALVHAQFETIHPFLDGNGRIGRLLIAMLLEEWQLLKEPLLYVSGYLKQHQRYYYQCLIDIRSKGDWEQWVAFFLEAVTFSAEEAQQGIIRIATLFADDRKKILSMSSTSVHTIRLFEFLPTMPKLTVERAVELLEVTYPTANNAVKSLVEAGVLVETSGRARHRSYVYSRYVELLRD
;
A
#
# COMPACT_ATOMS: atom_id res chain seq x y z
N MET A 1 -10.95 -33.45 -11.19
CA MET A 1 -9.59 -33.71 -10.68
C MET A 1 -9.18 -32.55 -9.79
N LYS A 2 -8.50 -32.81 -8.67
CA LYS A 2 -7.98 -31.74 -7.81
C LYS A 2 -6.75 -31.13 -8.49
N ARG A 3 -6.68 -29.80 -8.64
CA ARG A 3 -5.54 -29.10 -9.26
C ARG A 3 -4.30 -29.24 -8.37
N VAL A 4 -3.14 -29.48 -9.00
CA VAL A 4 -1.86 -29.53 -8.33
C VAL A 4 -1.20 -28.17 -8.47
N SER A 5 -1.09 -27.41 -7.38
CA SER A 5 -0.49 -26.06 -7.37
C SER A 5 1.03 -26.07 -7.19
N GLY A 6 1.63 -27.23 -6.97
CA GLY A 6 3.06 -27.42 -6.75
C GLY A 6 3.37 -28.76 -6.12
N GLN A 7 4.59 -28.93 -5.65
CA GLN A 7 5.08 -30.15 -5.03
C GLN A 7 5.80 -29.86 -3.72
N PHE A 8 5.83 -30.86 -2.84
CA PHE A 8 6.61 -30.78 -1.61
C PHE A 8 7.96 -31.46 -1.80
N THR A 9 9.03 -30.85 -1.31
CA THR A 9 10.37 -31.41 -1.21
C THR A 9 10.84 -31.41 0.24
N GLU A 10 11.71 -32.35 0.59
CA GLU A 10 12.37 -32.32 1.89
C GLU A 10 13.59 -31.42 1.84
N THR A 11 13.74 -30.55 2.83
CA THR A 11 14.91 -29.69 3.00
C THR A 11 15.31 -29.64 4.47
N ALA A 12 16.58 -29.36 4.72
CA ALA A 12 17.10 -29.17 6.07
C ALA A 12 16.99 -27.70 6.50
N SER A 13 16.53 -27.45 7.72
CA SER A 13 16.48 -26.13 8.31
C SER A 13 16.66 -26.21 9.83
N TYR A 14 17.68 -25.56 10.39
CA TYR A 14 18.00 -25.53 11.83
C TYR A 14 18.03 -26.94 12.46
N ASP A 15 18.76 -27.88 11.86
CA ASP A 15 18.90 -29.30 12.29
C ASP A 15 17.59 -30.11 12.20
N GLU A 16 16.55 -29.61 11.55
CA GLU A 16 15.29 -30.31 11.29
C GLU A 16 15.11 -30.59 9.80
N THR A 17 14.57 -31.76 9.46
CA THR A 17 14.04 -32.04 8.12
C THR A 17 12.61 -31.56 8.03
N VAL A 18 12.34 -30.66 7.07
CA VAL A 18 11.01 -30.06 6.87
C VAL A 18 10.54 -30.23 5.42
N ARG A 19 9.24 -30.14 5.20
CA ARG A 19 8.64 -30.21 3.87
C ARG A 19 8.40 -28.82 3.33
N ALA A 20 9.27 -28.36 2.41
CA ALA A 20 9.13 -27.11 1.70
C ALA A 20 8.21 -27.29 0.49
N PHE A 21 7.42 -26.26 0.15
CA PHE A 21 6.51 -26.28 -0.99
C PHE A 21 7.11 -25.51 -2.16
N ILE A 22 7.27 -26.16 -3.30
CA ILE A 22 7.72 -25.56 -4.57
C ILE A 22 6.47 -25.35 -5.43
N PRO A 23 6.06 -24.10 -5.73
CA PRO A 23 4.87 -23.83 -6.53
C PRO A 23 5.08 -24.24 -8.00
N ALA A 24 4.00 -24.67 -8.65
CA ALA A 24 3.97 -24.86 -10.08
C ALA A 24 4.03 -23.50 -10.81
N PRO A 25 4.52 -23.47 -12.09
CA PRO A 25 4.49 -22.25 -12.90
C PRO A 25 3.07 -21.71 -13.12
N LEU A 26 2.97 -20.39 -13.34
CA LEU A 26 1.75 -19.74 -13.76
C LEU A 26 1.61 -19.76 -15.31
N PRO A 27 0.35 -19.74 -15.83
CA PRO A 27 -0.91 -19.85 -15.11
C PRO A 27 -1.21 -21.29 -14.67
N PRO A 28 -2.13 -21.51 -13.69
CA PRO A 28 -2.52 -22.85 -13.29
C PRO A 28 -3.08 -23.66 -14.47
N ALA A 29 -2.50 -24.80 -14.77
CA ALA A 29 -2.70 -25.48 -16.06
C ALA A 29 -3.56 -26.75 -16.02
N ALA A 30 -3.65 -27.46 -14.89
CA ALA A 30 -4.27 -28.76 -14.84
C ALA A 30 -5.15 -28.99 -13.56
N PRO A 31 -6.45 -28.71 -13.64
CA PRO A 31 -7.19 -28.08 -14.71
C PRO A 31 -6.89 -26.59 -14.87
N VAL A 32 -7.14 -26.01 -16.03
CA VAL A 32 -7.10 -24.55 -16.23
C VAL A 32 -8.11 -23.84 -15.34
N LEU A 33 -7.93 -22.54 -15.12
CA LEU A 33 -8.88 -21.74 -14.36
C LEU A 33 -10.26 -21.71 -15.02
N ASP A 34 -11.30 -21.88 -14.22
CA ASP A 34 -12.67 -21.70 -14.68
C ASP A 34 -13.03 -20.21 -14.71
N LEU A 35 -12.77 -19.57 -15.87
CA LEU A 35 -13.02 -18.15 -16.09
C LEU A 35 -14.49 -17.77 -15.89
N VAL A 36 -15.42 -18.69 -16.18
CA VAL A 36 -16.85 -18.43 -16.05
C VAL A 36 -17.25 -18.22 -14.60
N SER A 37 -16.61 -18.92 -13.67
CA SER A 37 -16.93 -18.86 -12.23
C SER A 37 -16.73 -17.49 -11.60
N TYR A 38 -15.87 -16.64 -12.18
CA TYR A 38 -15.57 -15.29 -11.64
C TYR A 38 -15.67 -14.17 -12.69
N GLN A 39 -16.23 -14.45 -13.88
CA GLN A 39 -16.37 -13.46 -14.95
C GLN A 39 -17.15 -12.21 -14.49
N GLU A 40 -18.29 -12.40 -13.83
CA GLU A 40 -19.11 -11.30 -13.32
C GLU A 40 -18.37 -10.46 -12.28
N LEU A 41 -17.61 -11.10 -11.38
CA LEU A 41 -16.78 -10.41 -10.39
C LEU A 41 -15.67 -9.60 -11.09
N ASN A 42 -15.01 -10.16 -12.10
CA ASN A 42 -13.97 -9.46 -12.84
C ASN A 42 -14.52 -8.23 -13.57
N GLU A 43 -15.66 -8.35 -14.26
CA GLU A 43 -16.31 -7.21 -14.92
C GLU A 43 -16.71 -6.12 -13.91
N LYS A 44 -17.20 -6.50 -12.73
CA LYS A 44 -17.53 -5.55 -11.67
C LYS A 44 -16.29 -4.84 -11.14
N ALA A 45 -15.21 -5.57 -10.89
CA ALA A 45 -13.95 -5.02 -10.42
C ALA A 45 -13.33 -4.04 -11.44
N GLU A 46 -13.29 -4.41 -12.71
CA GLU A 46 -12.80 -3.55 -13.79
C GLU A 46 -13.63 -2.27 -13.93
N LYS A 47 -14.96 -2.35 -13.85
CA LYS A 47 -15.86 -1.18 -13.89
C LYS A 47 -15.64 -0.26 -12.70
N SER A 48 -15.48 -0.81 -11.47
CA SER A 48 -15.24 0.00 -10.26
C SER A 48 -13.87 0.65 -10.31
N LEU A 49 -12.85 -0.06 -10.79
CA LEU A 49 -11.50 0.47 -10.96
C LEU A 49 -11.43 1.58 -12.02
N ALA A 50 -12.11 1.38 -13.17
CA ALA A 50 -12.17 2.38 -14.24
C ALA A 50 -12.87 3.68 -13.77
N ARG A 51 -13.93 3.57 -12.95
CA ARG A 51 -14.58 4.74 -12.33
C ARG A 51 -13.62 5.47 -11.40
N LEU A 52 -12.89 4.74 -10.55
CA LEU A 52 -11.88 5.33 -9.65
C LEU A 52 -10.79 6.04 -10.46
N SER A 53 -10.26 5.41 -11.50
CA SER A 53 -9.26 6.00 -12.39
C SER A 53 -9.74 7.29 -13.06
N GLY A 54 -11.03 7.37 -13.40
CA GLY A 54 -11.65 8.59 -13.98
C GLY A 54 -11.76 9.76 -12.99
N MET A 55 -11.77 9.51 -11.69
CA MET A 55 -11.96 10.56 -10.67
C MET A 55 -10.74 11.49 -10.55
N SER A 56 -9.54 11.03 -10.85
CA SER A 56 -8.34 11.88 -10.84
C SER A 56 -8.45 13.09 -11.78
N GLY A 57 -9.18 12.97 -12.88
CA GLY A 57 -9.44 14.04 -13.83
C GLY A 57 -10.53 15.04 -13.41
N LEU A 58 -11.28 14.78 -12.35
CA LEU A 58 -12.37 15.64 -11.89
C LEU A 58 -11.94 16.70 -10.86
N VAL A 59 -10.72 16.57 -10.32
CA VAL A 59 -10.18 17.48 -9.31
C VAL A 59 -9.10 18.36 -9.92
N SER A 60 -8.99 19.60 -9.45
CA SER A 60 -8.01 20.59 -9.93
C SER A 60 -6.54 20.19 -9.66
N SER A 61 -6.31 19.30 -8.72
CA SER A 61 -5.02 18.65 -8.43
C SER A 61 -5.28 17.26 -7.87
N SER A 62 -4.69 16.23 -8.48
CA SER A 62 -4.75 14.85 -7.98
C SER A 62 -3.78 14.60 -6.81
N GLU A 63 -2.85 15.52 -6.57
CA GLU A 63 -1.75 15.35 -5.61
C GLU A 63 -2.23 14.98 -4.20
N TRP A 64 -3.29 15.64 -3.70
CA TRP A 64 -3.84 15.34 -2.37
C TRP A 64 -4.58 14.00 -2.32
N LEU A 65 -5.18 13.56 -3.45
CA LEU A 65 -5.79 12.23 -3.56
C LEU A 65 -4.74 11.14 -3.42
N VAL A 66 -3.68 11.27 -4.21
CA VAL A 66 -2.52 10.37 -4.20
C VAL A 66 -1.86 10.37 -2.82
N TYR A 67 -1.65 11.56 -2.24
CA TYR A 67 -1.09 11.72 -0.90
C TYR A 67 -1.86 10.91 0.15
N SER A 68 -3.18 11.04 0.18
CA SER A 68 -4.01 10.35 1.17
C SER A 68 -4.10 8.84 0.94
N ALA A 69 -4.27 8.42 -0.32
CA ALA A 69 -4.40 7.02 -0.68
C ALA A 69 -3.12 6.20 -0.37
N ILE A 70 -1.94 6.73 -0.72
CA ILE A 70 -0.67 6.04 -0.46
C ILE A 70 -0.41 5.91 1.05
N ARG A 71 -0.75 6.93 1.86
CA ARG A 71 -0.59 6.85 3.32
C ARG A 71 -1.54 5.86 3.97
N LYS A 72 -2.77 5.79 3.49
CA LYS A 72 -3.74 4.79 3.94
C LYS A 72 -3.25 3.38 3.60
N GLU A 73 -2.77 3.14 2.38
CA GLU A 73 -2.16 1.86 1.98
C GLU A 73 -0.92 1.53 2.83
N ALA A 74 0.02 2.47 3.00
CA ALA A 74 1.24 2.27 3.78
C ALA A 74 0.94 1.90 5.25
N LEU A 75 -0.05 2.57 5.84
CA LEU A 75 -0.49 2.27 7.20
C LEU A 75 -1.13 0.89 7.29
N LEU A 76 -2.10 0.60 6.43
CA LEU A 76 -2.88 -0.64 6.48
C LEU A 76 -2.03 -1.86 6.16
N THR A 77 -1.13 -1.76 5.19
CA THR A 77 -0.18 -2.82 4.83
C THR A 77 0.80 -3.12 5.97
N SER A 78 1.28 -2.09 6.69
CA SER A 78 2.15 -2.27 7.84
C SER A 78 1.40 -2.83 9.05
N GLN A 79 0.17 -2.40 9.28
CA GLN A 79 -0.69 -2.95 10.33
C GLN A 79 -1.05 -4.43 10.11
N LEU A 80 -1.13 -4.91 8.86
CA LEU A 80 -1.25 -6.34 8.55
C LEU A 80 -0.05 -7.15 9.05
N GLU A 81 1.13 -6.54 9.08
CA GLU A 81 2.36 -7.15 9.61
C GLU A 81 2.55 -6.93 11.12
N GLY A 82 1.61 -6.22 11.78
CA GLY A 82 1.56 -6.09 13.24
C GLY A 82 2.01 -4.73 13.79
N THR A 83 2.35 -3.73 12.96
CA THR A 83 2.63 -2.38 13.45
C THR A 83 1.40 -1.74 14.09
N GLN A 84 1.64 -0.88 15.08
CA GLN A 84 0.59 -0.18 15.84
C GLN A 84 0.52 1.32 15.51
N ALA A 85 1.24 1.78 14.49
CA ALA A 85 1.19 3.17 14.05
C ALA A 85 -0.22 3.58 13.62
N THR A 86 -0.54 4.85 13.77
CA THR A 86 -1.79 5.48 13.34
C THR A 86 -1.53 6.56 12.28
N LEU A 87 -2.56 7.01 11.55
CA LEU A 87 -2.44 8.17 10.65
C LEU A 87 -1.99 9.43 11.38
N THR A 88 -2.39 9.60 12.64
CA THR A 88 -1.96 10.74 13.45
C THR A 88 -0.46 10.73 13.69
N ASP A 89 0.11 9.56 13.97
CA ASP A 89 1.55 9.41 14.20
C ASP A 89 2.35 9.75 12.93
N ILE A 90 1.85 9.36 11.76
CA ILE A 90 2.47 9.70 10.46
C ILE A 90 2.43 11.23 10.25
N PHE A 91 1.28 11.87 10.49
CA PHE A 91 1.15 13.32 10.35
C PHE A 91 1.95 14.10 11.41
N ASP A 92 2.15 13.53 12.60
CA ASP A 92 3.03 14.10 13.63
C ASP A 92 4.49 14.08 13.16
N GLU A 93 4.95 12.95 12.64
CA GLU A 93 6.30 12.81 12.10
C GLU A 93 6.54 13.79 10.93
N GLU A 94 5.61 13.87 9.97
CA GLU A 94 5.69 14.79 8.84
C GLU A 94 5.66 16.28 9.24
N ALA A 95 4.97 16.59 10.34
CA ALA A 95 4.96 17.94 10.93
C ALA A 95 6.21 18.25 11.80
N GLY A 96 7.14 17.30 11.92
CA GLY A 96 8.34 17.42 12.76
C GLY A 96 8.04 17.37 14.26
N LEU A 97 6.92 16.76 14.65
CA LEU A 97 6.52 16.57 16.04
C LEU A 97 7.03 15.22 16.57
N SER A 98 7.13 15.09 17.88
CA SER A 98 7.54 13.83 18.52
C SER A 98 6.44 12.78 18.42
N VAL A 99 6.79 11.58 17.99
CA VAL A 99 5.92 10.39 17.98
C VAL A 99 6.31 9.42 19.09
N THR A 100 5.35 8.66 19.61
CA THR A 100 5.57 7.74 20.73
C THR A 100 6.16 6.42 20.26
N ASN A 101 5.71 5.92 19.09
CA ASN A 101 6.13 4.63 18.53
C ASN A 101 6.98 4.84 17.29
N VAL A 102 8.20 5.34 17.50
CA VAL A 102 9.12 5.75 16.42
C VAL A 102 9.40 4.62 15.42
N GLU A 103 9.62 3.39 15.93
CA GLU A 103 9.95 2.25 15.07
C GLU A 103 8.79 1.84 14.14
N ASP A 104 7.55 1.84 14.64
CA ASP A 104 6.37 1.51 13.83
C ASP A 104 6.08 2.61 12.80
N VAL A 105 6.30 3.88 13.17
CA VAL A 105 6.17 5.01 12.22
C VAL A 105 7.25 4.94 11.15
N GLU A 106 8.48 4.59 11.51
CA GLU A 106 9.58 4.40 10.57
C GLU A 106 9.25 3.28 9.55
N GLU A 107 8.65 2.17 9.97
CA GLU A 107 8.21 1.11 9.05
C GLU A 107 7.19 1.62 8.02
N VAL A 108 6.21 2.42 8.43
CA VAL A 108 5.23 3.02 7.53
C VAL A 108 5.90 4.04 6.60
N THR A 109 6.76 4.90 7.13
CA THR A 109 7.51 5.89 6.36
C THR A 109 8.44 5.22 5.33
N ASN A 110 9.06 4.10 5.68
CA ASN A 110 9.87 3.31 4.76
C ASN A 110 9.04 2.70 3.62
N TYR A 111 7.81 2.27 3.89
CA TYR A 111 6.90 1.85 2.82
C TYR A 111 6.57 3.02 1.88
N LEU A 112 6.30 4.21 2.40
CA LEU A 112 6.08 5.42 1.59
C LEU A 112 7.30 5.75 0.70
N ARG A 113 8.51 5.62 1.26
CA ARG A 113 9.77 5.81 0.52
C ARG A 113 9.96 4.73 -0.55
N ALA A 114 9.67 3.46 -0.24
CA ALA A 114 9.75 2.35 -1.19
C ALA A 114 8.75 2.54 -2.34
N TYR A 115 7.51 2.93 -2.02
CA TYR A 115 6.50 3.25 -3.02
C TYR A 115 6.97 4.38 -3.95
N LYS A 116 7.40 5.52 -3.37
CA LYS A 116 7.91 6.65 -4.16
C LYS A 116 9.08 6.25 -5.05
N PHE A 117 10.04 5.51 -4.50
CA PHE A 117 11.19 5.02 -5.26
C PHE A 117 10.75 4.19 -6.47
N VAL A 118 9.83 3.26 -6.29
CA VAL A 118 9.30 2.40 -7.37
C VAL A 118 8.57 3.23 -8.41
N HIS A 119 7.67 4.11 -7.99
CA HIS A 119 6.93 5.00 -8.89
C HIS A 119 7.86 5.87 -9.74
N ASP A 120 8.87 6.50 -9.11
CA ASP A 120 9.87 7.32 -9.81
C ASP A 120 10.69 6.47 -10.82
N GLN A 121 11.04 5.22 -10.47
CA GLN A 121 11.75 4.31 -11.36
C GLN A 121 10.90 3.89 -12.56
N MET A 122 9.64 3.50 -12.34
CA MET A 122 8.73 3.06 -13.42
C MET A 122 8.39 4.19 -14.39
N ASN A 123 8.33 5.44 -13.92
CA ASN A 123 8.01 6.61 -14.73
C ASN A 123 9.24 7.36 -15.31
N SER A 124 10.45 6.88 -15.01
CA SER A 124 11.68 7.46 -15.58
C SER A 124 11.92 6.93 -17.00
N PRO A 125 12.38 7.76 -17.94
CA PRO A 125 12.74 7.33 -19.30
C PRO A 125 13.80 6.21 -19.35
N SER A 126 14.67 6.13 -18.35
CA SER A 126 15.70 5.09 -18.17
C SER A 126 15.41 4.14 -17.02
N GLY A 127 14.17 4.14 -16.53
CA GLY A 127 13.77 3.37 -15.37
C GLY A 127 13.58 1.88 -15.65
N LEU A 128 13.16 1.18 -14.61
CA LEU A 128 12.93 -0.27 -14.66
C LEU A 128 11.44 -0.55 -14.79
N PRO A 129 11.04 -1.51 -15.64
CA PRO A 129 9.71 -2.10 -15.55
C PRO A 129 9.59 -2.92 -14.25
N VAL A 130 8.39 -3.40 -13.95
CA VAL A 130 8.19 -4.35 -12.85
C VAL A 130 9.02 -5.61 -13.09
N CYS A 131 10.09 -5.77 -12.34
CA CYS A 131 11.05 -6.87 -12.49
C CYS A 131 11.66 -7.24 -11.13
N VAL A 132 12.30 -8.39 -11.05
CA VAL A 132 12.96 -8.87 -9.81
C VAL A 132 13.96 -7.84 -9.27
N ARG A 133 14.72 -7.17 -10.15
CA ARG A 133 15.66 -6.12 -9.74
C ARG A 133 14.95 -4.94 -9.07
N LEU A 134 13.81 -4.49 -9.61
CA LEU A 134 13.02 -3.41 -9.01
C LEU A 134 12.45 -3.82 -7.66
N LEU A 135 11.97 -5.06 -7.51
CA LEU A 135 11.49 -5.60 -6.24
C LEU A 135 12.60 -5.67 -5.19
N LYS A 136 13.81 -6.10 -5.56
CA LYS A 136 14.98 -6.10 -4.66
C LYS A 136 15.33 -4.68 -4.20
N ASN A 137 15.34 -3.72 -5.10
CA ASN A 137 15.62 -2.32 -4.78
C ASN A 137 14.53 -1.73 -3.87
N ALA A 138 13.25 -2.01 -4.14
CA ALA A 138 12.13 -1.60 -3.28
C ALA A 138 12.26 -2.21 -1.88
N HIS A 139 12.61 -3.48 -1.78
CA HIS A 139 12.85 -4.17 -0.52
C HIS A 139 14.03 -3.57 0.27
N GLN A 140 15.09 -3.14 -0.41
CA GLN A 140 16.22 -2.45 0.23
C GLN A 140 15.77 -1.13 0.88
N VAL A 141 14.91 -0.35 0.21
CA VAL A 141 14.36 0.88 0.75
C VAL A 141 13.39 0.59 1.91
N LEU A 142 12.53 -0.42 1.75
CA LEU A 142 11.54 -0.82 2.74
C LEU A 142 12.16 -1.23 4.08
N LEU A 143 13.28 -1.95 4.05
CA LEU A 143 13.96 -2.45 5.24
C LEU A 143 15.15 -1.55 5.65
N SER A 144 15.20 -0.29 5.20
CA SER A 144 16.17 0.67 5.73
C SER A 144 15.86 0.98 7.19
N GLY A 145 16.90 1.07 8.04
CA GLY A 145 16.77 1.36 9.48
C GLY A 145 17.14 0.20 10.40
N ALA A 146 17.10 0.44 11.71
CA ALA A 146 17.68 -0.45 12.73
C ALA A 146 17.02 -1.85 12.76
N ARG A 147 15.68 -1.93 12.64
CA ARG A 147 14.93 -3.20 12.66
C ARG A 147 15.20 -4.06 11.42
N GLY A 148 15.33 -3.43 10.26
CA GLY A 148 15.49 -4.12 8.97
C GLY A 148 16.92 -4.52 8.63
N ALA A 149 17.93 -3.87 9.21
CA ALA A 149 19.32 -4.01 8.80
C ALA A 149 19.85 -5.47 8.86
N VAL A 150 19.40 -6.26 9.82
CA VAL A 150 19.78 -7.68 9.99
C VAL A 150 19.03 -8.64 9.07
N LYS A 151 18.05 -8.16 8.30
CA LYS A 151 17.17 -8.94 7.42
C LYS A 151 17.61 -8.94 5.96
N GLN A 152 18.86 -8.61 5.69
CA GLN A 152 19.47 -8.58 4.35
C GLN A 152 18.66 -7.73 3.36
N PRO A 153 18.52 -6.40 3.56
CA PRO A 153 17.75 -5.52 2.71
C PRO A 153 18.20 -5.61 1.24
N GLY A 154 17.25 -5.85 0.34
CA GLY A 154 17.52 -5.96 -1.10
C GLY A 154 18.03 -7.32 -1.57
N GLU A 155 18.28 -8.26 -0.66
CA GLU A 155 18.80 -9.58 -1.05
C GLU A 155 17.75 -10.69 -0.93
N VAL A 156 17.70 -11.53 -1.93
CA VAL A 156 16.95 -12.80 -1.88
C VAL A 156 17.59 -13.69 -0.82
N ARG A 157 16.76 -14.33 -0.01
CA ARG A 157 17.24 -15.19 1.08
C ARG A 157 18.11 -16.34 0.58
N SER A 158 19.18 -16.57 1.29
CA SER A 158 20.08 -17.71 1.10
C SER A 158 19.90 -18.82 2.13
N THR A 159 18.94 -18.61 3.08
CA THR A 159 18.60 -19.58 4.12
C THR A 159 17.12 -19.91 4.07
N GLN A 160 16.76 -21.09 4.58
CA GLN A 160 15.37 -21.49 4.70
C GLN A 160 14.68 -20.63 5.75
N ASN A 161 13.53 -20.03 5.37
CA ASN A 161 12.61 -19.37 6.29
C ASN A 161 11.32 -20.18 6.42
N TRP A 162 10.42 -19.75 7.32
CA TRP A 162 9.11 -20.35 7.52
C TRP A 162 8.10 -19.31 8.00
N ILE A 163 6.82 -19.62 7.87
CA ILE A 163 5.71 -18.77 8.28
C ILE A 163 4.91 -19.46 9.36
N GLY A 164 4.65 -18.74 10.46
CA GLY A 164 3.97 -19.28 11.63
C GLY A 164 4.80 -20.30 12.40
N GLY A 165 4.33 -20.64 13.60
CA GLY A 165 5.08 -21.54 14.49
C GLY A 165 6.32 -20.88 15.11
N THR A 166 7.01 -21.65 15.96
CA THR A 166 8.23 -21.19 16.68
C THR A 166 9.50 -21.76 16.09
N ARG A 167 9.40 -22.77 15.21
CA ARG A 167 10.50 -23.46 14.55
C ARG A 167 10.04 -24.08 13.23
N PRO A 168 10.97 -24.44 12.32
CA PRO A 168 10.62 -24.96 10.99
C PRO A 168 9.68 -26.18 11.04
N GLY A 169 9.91 -27.12 11.99
CA GLY A 169 9.14 -28.34 12.10
C GLY A 169 7.69 -28.18 12.58
N ASN A 170 7.32 -27.01 13.15
CA ASN A 170 5.93 -26.69 13.52
C ASN A 170 5.36 -25.49 12.77
N ALA A 171 6.01 -25.11 11.67
CA ALA A 171 5.58 -24.01 10.83
C ALA A 171 4.23 -24.28 10.15
N SER A 172 3.43 -23.24 9.99
CA SER A 172 2.19 -23.31 9.20
C SER A 172 2.47 -23.43 7.71
N TYR A 173 3.62 -22.88 7.27
CA TYR A 173 4.08 -22.93 5.89
C TYR A 173 5.60 -22.86 5.82
N VAL A 174 6.20 -23.71 4.97
CA VAL A 174 7.63 -23.66 4.63
C VAL A 174 7.74 -23.35 3.13
N PRO A 175 8.22 -22.14 2.76
CA PRO A 175 8.42 -21.73 1.38
C PRO A 175 9.48 -22.58 0.66
N PRO A 176 9.64 -22.42 -0.67
CA PRO A 176 10.64 -23.16 -1.45
C PRO A 176 12.04 -23.10 -0.84
N PRO A 177 12.87 -24.12 -1.06
CA PRO A 177 14.29 -24.06 -0.70
C PRO A 177 14.99 -22.85 -1.35
N PRO A 178 16.00 -22.25 -0.69
CA PRO A 178 16.66 -21.04 -1.19
C PRO A 178 17.21 -21.15 -2.62
N GLU A 179 17.71 -22.32 -2.99
CA GLU A 179 18.24 -22.62 -4.32
C GLU A 179 17.20 -22.53 -5.43
N GLU A 180 15.92 -22.75 -5.14
CA GLU A 180 14.82 -22.68 -6.10
C GLU A 180 14.29 -21.26 -6.31
N VAL A 181 14.52 -20.35 -5.34
CA VAL A 181 13.87 -19.01 -5.32
C VAL A 181 14.24 -18.19 -6.55
N GLY A 182 15.48 -18.26 -7.01
CA GLY A 182 15.95 -17.50 -8.17
C GLY A 182 15.21 -17.86 -9.47
N GLU A 183 15.02 -19.16 -9.71
CA GLU A 183 14.29 -19.66 -10.89
C GLU A 183 12.80 -19.34 -10.79
N LEU A 184 12.19 -19.55 -9.64
CA LEU A 184 10.78 -19.23 -9.39
C LEU A 184 10.47 -17.73 -9.59
N LEU A 185 11.37 -16.83 -9.16
CA LEU A 185 11.24 -15.40 -9.42
C LEU A 185 11.39 -15.05 -10.90
N SER A 186 12.33 -15.71 -11.60
CA SER A 186 12.50 -15.54 -13.05
C SER A 186 11.25 -15.98 -13.82
N ASP A 187 10.63 -17.07 -13.43
CA ASP A 187 9.40 -17.56 -14.05
C ASP A 187 8.20 -16.65 -13.74
N LEU A 188 8.13 -16.11 -12.53
CA LEU A 188 7.13 -15.10 -12.18
C LEU A 188 7.29 -13.82 -13.04
N GLU A 189 8.52 -13.34 -13.25
CA GLU A 189 8.83 -12.19 -14.10
C GLU A 189 8.43 -12.46 -15.57
N LYS A 190 8.72 -13.65 -16.12
CA LYS A 190 8.27 -14.05 -17.45
C LYS A 190 6.74 -14.02 -17.58
N PHE A 191 6.02 -14.50 -16.56
CA PHE A 191 4.56 -14.46 -16.55
C PHE A 191 4.02 -13.01 -16.49
N ILE A 192 4.66 -12.13 -15.73
CA ILE A 192 4.30 -10.69 -15.69
C ILE A 192 4.43 -10.06 -17.09
N HIS A 193 5.48 -10.39 -17.83
CA HIS A 193 5.79 -9.82 -19.14
C HIS A 193 5.33 -10.65 -20.33
N GLU A 194 4.41 -11.60 -20.12
CA GLU A 194 3.84 -12.39 -21.21
C GLU A 194 3.21 -11.49 -22.29
N PRO A 195 3.69 -11.59 -23.58
CA PRO A 195 3.29 -10.63 -24.61
C PRO A 195 1.82 -10.74 -25.04
N GLN A 196 1.24 -11.93 -24.92
CA GLN A 196 -0.15 -12.22 -25.33
C GLN A 196 -0.87 -12.99 -24.21
N PRO A 197 -1.21 -12.31 -23.10
CA PRO A 197 -1.83 -12.96 -21.97
C PRO A 197 -3.24 -13.44 -22.30
N SER A 198 -3.56 -14.68 -21.93
CA SER A 198 -4.88 -15.27 -22.10
C SER A 198 -5.87 -14.90 -20.98
N LEU A 199 -5.37 -14.36 -19.86
CA LEU A 199 -6.15 -14.05 -18.66
C LEU A 199 -6.39 -12.54 -18.53
N PRO A 200 -7.54 -12.13 -17.94
CA PRO A 200 -7.81 -10.73 -17.64
C PRO A 200 -6.74 -10.12 -16.71
N PRO A 201 -6.42 -8.83 -16.84
CA PRO A 201 -5.34 -8.21 -16.07
C PRO A 201 -5.49 -8.34 -14.56
N LEU A 202 -6.67 -8.11 -13.99
CA LEU A 202 -6.89 -8.23 -12.54
C LEU A 202 -6.73 -9.67 -12.04
N VAL A 203 -7.14 -10.66 -12.85
CA VAL A 203 -6.90 -12.08 -12.55
C VAL A 203 -5.40 -12.37 -12.54
N ARG A 204 -4.64 -11.85 -13.50
CA ARG A 204 -3.19 -12.00 -13.53
C ARG A 204 -2.52 -11.37 -12.30
N ILE A 205 -2.96 -10.19 -11.86
CA ILE A 205 -2.46 -9.56 -10.63
C ILE A 205 -2.71 -10.47 -9.41
N ALA A 206 -3.92 -11.04 -9.32
CA ALA A 206 -4.24 -11.98 -8.25
C ALA A 206 -3.27 -13.18 -8.24
N LEU A 207 -3.02 -13.78 -9.40
CA LEU A 207 -2.10 -14.91 -9.53
C LEU A 207 -0.66 -14.54 -9.16
N VAL A 208 -0.17 -13.40 -9.66
CA VAL A 208 1.18 -12.90 -9.36
C VAL A 208 1.37 -12.66 -7.87
N HIS A 209 0.40 -12.01 -7.22
CA HIS A 209 0.48 -11.77 -5.78
C HIS A 209 0.53 -13.08 -4.98
N ALA A 210 -0.37 -14.03 -5.25
CA ALA A 210 -0.39 -15.31 -4.53
C ALA A 210 0.89 -16.14 -4.78
N GLN A 211 1.43 -16.09 -6.00
CA GLN A 211 2.67 -16.77 -6.33
C GLN A 211 3.87 -16.13 -5.61
N PHE A 212 3.94 -14.80 -5.57
CA PHE A 212 4.98 -14.08 -4.83
C PHE A 212 4.94 -14.42 -3.33
N GLU A 213 3.75 -14.40 -2.71
CA GLU A 213 3.56 -14.79 -1.31
C GLU A 213 3.91 -16.27 -1.07
N THR A 214 3.76 -17.12 -2.08
CA THR A 214 4.14 -18.54 -2.00
C THR A 214 5.65 -18.71 -2.14
N ILE A 215 6.32 -18.00 -3.04
CA ILE A 215 7.79 -18.02 -3.18
C ILE A 215 8.46 -17.46 -1.93
N HIS A 216 7.93 -16.41 -1.36
CA HIS A 216 8.40 -15.76 -0.13
C HIS A 216 9.91 -15.47 -0.17
N PRO A 217 10.37 -14.64 -1.12
CA PRO A 217 11.77 -14.57 -1.51
C PRO A 217 12.71 -13.91 -0.51
N PHE A 218 12.20 -13.16 0.47
CA PHE A 218 12.98 -12.39 1.42
C PHE A 218 12.91 -12.97 2.83
N LEU A 219 13.85 -12.59 3.70
CA LEU A 219 13.81 -12.99 5.12
C LEU A 219 12.71 -12.29 5.91
N ASP A 220 12.30 -11.09 5.48
CA ASP A 220 11.24 -10.28 6.07
C ASP A 220 10.65 -9.35 5.00
N GLY A 221 9.52 -8.69 5.26
CA GLY A 221 8.94 -7.69 4.35
C GLY A 221 8.23 -8.25 3.10
N ASN A 222 8.08 -9.58 2.96
CA ASN A 222 7.45 -10.19 1.78
C ASN A 222 6.01 -9.70 1.59
N GLY A 223 5.18 -9.70 2.63
CA GLY A 223 3.79 -9.24 2.53
C GLY A 223 3.69 -7.78 2.08
N ARG A 224 4.53 -6.88 2.59
CA ARG A 224 4.56 -5.47 2.18
C ARG A 224 5.00 -5.31 0.72
N ILE A 225 6.02 -6.04 0.28
CA ILE A 225 6.47 -6.05 -1.13
C ILE A 225 5.42 -6.71 -2.03
N GLY A 226 4.78 -7.80 -1.61
CA GLY A 226 3.72 -8.45 -2.37
C GLY A 226 2.51 -7.53 -2.60
N ARG A 227 2.12 -6.72 -1.61
CA ARG A 227 1.05 -5.72 -1.77
C ARG A 227 1.51 -4.49 -2.56
N LEU A 228 2.77 -4.07 -2.42
CA LEU A 228 3.36 -3.06 -3.28
C LEU A 228 3.36 -3.52 -4.76
N LEU A 229 3.66 -4.79 -5.02
CA LEU A 229 3.63 -5.38 -6.36
C LEU A 229 2.23 -5.29 -7.01
N ILE A 230 1.15 -5.40 -6.23
CA ILE A 230 -0.21 -5.16 -6.75
C ILE A 230 -0.31 -3.72 -7.30
N ALA A 231 0.10 -2.72 -6.52
CA ALA A 231 0.04 -1.32 -6.94
C ALA A 231 0.93 -1.05 -8.18
N MET A 232 2.14 -1.64 -8.21
CA MET A 232 3.05 -1.56 -9.36
C MET A 232 2.42 -2.09 -10.64
N LEU A 233 1.76 -3.25 -10.59
CA LEU A 233 1.13 -3.88 -11.76
C LEU A 233 -0.10 -3.12 -12.22
N LEU A 234 -0.89 -2.54 -11.31
CA LEU A 234 -2.01 -1.67 -11.67
C LEU A 234 -1.54 -0.43 -12.45
N GLU A 235 -0.40 0.13 -12.08
CA GLU A 235 0.21 1.27 -12.75
C GLU A 235 0.86 0.87 -14.09
N GLU A 236 1.73 -0.14 -14.11
CA GLU A 236 2.44 -0.58 -15.31
C GLU A 236 1.50 -1.04 -16.42
N TRP A 237 0.43 -1.74 -16.07
CA TRP A 237 -0.59 -2.18 -17.03
C TRP A 237 -1.66 -1.12 -17.30
N GLN A 238 -1.46 0.11 -16.80
CA GLN A 238 -2.32 1.28 -17.02
C GLN A 238 -3.79 1.07 -16.61
N LEU A 239 -4.03 0.22 -15.62
CA LEU A 239 -5.37 0.00 -15.06
C LEU A 239 -5.79 1.16 -14.13
N LEU A 240 -4.82 1.82 -13.52
CA LEU A 240 -4.98 3.07 -12.77
C LEU A 240 -3.98 4.11 -13.28
N LYS A 241 -4.44 5.34 -13.49
CA LYS A 241 -3.56 6.48 -13.84
C LYS A 241 -2.80 7.01 -12.62
N GLU A 242 -3.45 6.95 -11.48
CA GLU A 242 -2.95 7.43 -10.20
C GLU A 242 -3.14 6.34 -9.15
N PRO A 243 -2.28 6.19 -8.15
CA PRO A 243 -2.33 5.12 -7.13
C PRO A 243 -3.41 5.40 -6.08
N LEU A 244 -4.66 5.35 -6.48
CA LEU A 244 -5.81 5.65 -5.62
C LEU A 244 -6.41 4.43 -4.92
N LEU A 245 -5.98 3.22 -5.29
CA LEU A 245 -6.48 1.98 -4.70
C LEU A 245 -5.64 1.56 -3.50
N TYR A 246 -6.26 1.30 -2.36
CA TYR A 246 -5.65 0.76 -1.15
C TYR A 246 -6.29 -0.56 -0.75
N VAL A 247 -5.86 -1.63 -1.41
CA VAL A 247 -6.42 -2.97 -1.24
C VAL A 247 -6.15 -3.56 0.15
N SER A 248 -5.11 -3.10 0.83
CA SER A 248 -4.72 -3.58 2.17
C SER A 248 -5.80 -3.37 3.23
N GLY A 249 -6.71 -2.41 3.04
CA GLY A 249 -7.86 -2.21 3.91
C GLY A 249 -8.77 -3.43 3.96
N TYR A 250 -9.20 -3.90 2.79
CA TYR A 250 -10.04 -5.08 2.67
C TYR A 250 -9.32 -6.36 3.14
N LEU A 251 -8.05 -6.52 2.76
CA LEU A 251 -7.25 -7.68 3.18
C LEU A 251 -7.11 -7.73 4.70
N LYS A 252 -6.91 -6.60 5.37
CA LYS A 252 -6.82 -6.50 6.83
C LYS A 252 -8.16 -6.83 7.49
N GLN A 253 -9.26 -6.28 6.99
CA GLN A 253 -10.61 -6.56 7.50
C GLN A 253 -10.95 -8.05 7.42
N HIS A 254 -10.46 -8.74 6.37
CA HIS A 254 -10.69 -10.15 6.11
C HIS A 254 -9.42 -11.00 6.28
N GLN A 255 -8.49 -10.61 7.16
CA GLN A 255 -7.14 -11.18 7.28
C GLN A 255 -7.12 -12.71 7.40
N ARG A 256 -8.00 -13.28 8.21
CA ARG A 256 -8.07 -14.74 8.38
C ARG A 256 -8.46 -15.45 7.09
N TYR A 257 -9.40 -14.88 6.35
CA TYR A 257 -9.85 -15.45 5.09
C TYR A 257 -8.81 -15.28 3.99
N TYR A 258 -8.14 -14.14 3.95
CA TYR A 258 -7.00 -13.88 3.06
C TYR A 258 -5.91 -14.95 3.20
N TYR A 259 -5.45 -15.20 4.42
CA TYR A 259 -4.45 -16.24 4.66
C TYR A 259 -4.98 -17.65 4.38
N GLN A 260 -6.27 -17.91 4.66
CA GLN A 260 -6.88 -19.20 4.34
C GLN A 260 -6.92 -19.45 2.83
N CYS A 261 -7.23 -18.46 2.01
CA CYS A 261 -7.17 -18.56 0.54
C CYS A 261 -5.76 -18.92 0.06
N LEU A 262 -4.72 -18.28 0.59
CA LEU A 262 -3.33 -18.63 0.25
C LEU A 262 -2.96 -20.07 0.67
N ILE A 263 -3.44 -20.55 1.80
CA ILE A 263 -3.29 -21.95 2.24
C ILE A 263 -4.02 -22.90 1.29
N ASP A 264 -5.24 -22.54 0.89
CA ASP A 264 -6.09 -23.39 0.05
C ASP A 264 -5.56 -23.50 -1.40
N ILE A 265 -4.93 -22.47 -1.93
CA ILE A 265 -4.15 -22.55 -3.18
C ILE A 265 -3.11 -23.68 -3.07
N ARG A 266 -2.27 -23.64 -2.04
CA ARG A 266 -1.16 -24.58 -1.87
C ARG A 266 -1.60 -26.00 -1.56
N SER A 267 -2.64 -26.16 -0.75
CA SER A 267 -3.11 -27.47 -0.25
C SER A 267 -4.18 -28.12 -1.11
N LYS A 268 -5.01 -27.32 -1.79
CA LYS A 268 -6.18 -27.78 -2.54
C LYS A 268 -6.15 -27.43 -4.03
N GLY A 269 -5.30 -26.48 -4.44
CA GLY A 269 -5.31 -25.93 -5.79
C GLY A 269 -6.49 -25.00 -6.06
N ASP A 270 -7.05 -24.40 -5.01
CA ASP A 270 -8.27 -23.58 -5.09
C ASP A 270 -7.94 -22.12 -5.45
N TRP A 271 -7.54 -21.94 -6.71
CA TRP A 271 -7.23 -20.63 -7.26
C TRP A 271 -8.48 -19.79 -7.52
N GLU A 272 -9.61 -20.43 -7.85
CA GLU A 272 -10.88 -19.74 -8.15
C GLU A 272 -11.39 -18.99 -6.92
N GLN A 273 -11.33 -19.61 -5.75
CA GLN A 273 -11.70 -18.95 -4.48
C GLN A 273 -10.81 -17.74 -4.20
N TRP A 274 -9.51 -17.86 -4.42
CA TRP A 274 -8.58 -16.75 -4.27
C TRP A 274 -8.85 -15.61 -5.26
N VAL A 275 -9.02 -15.93 -6.54
CA VAL A 275 -9.30 -14.94 -7.58
C VAL A 275 -10.60 -14.20 -7.27
N ALA A 276 -11.67 -14.91 -6.89
CA ALA A 276 -12.94 -14.30 -6.49
C ALA A 276 -12.76 -13.34 -5.31
N PHE A 277 -12.07 -13.77 -4.26
CA PHE A 277 -11.76 -12.92 -3.09
C PHE A 277 -10.96 -11.67 -3.46
N PHE A 278 -9.95 -11.82 -4.32
CA PHE A 278 -9.14 -10.67 -4.78
C PHE A 278 -9.96 -9.66 -5.59
N LEU A 279 -10.82 -10.14 -6.50
CA LEU A 279 -11.71 -9.29 -7.30
C LEU A 279 -12.74 -8.56 -6.42
N GLU A 280 -13.27 -9.21 -5.39
CA GLU A 280 -14.10 -8.57 -4.37
C GLU A 280 -13.33 -7.49 -3.61
N ALA A 281 -12.07 -7.77 -3.22
CA ALA A 281 -11.20 -6.81 -2.55
C ALA A 281 -10.96 -5.56 -3.44
N VAL A 282 -10.66 -5.75 -4.72
CA VAL A 282 -10.49 -4.64 -5.68
C VAL A 282 -11.77 -3.83 -5.83
N THR A 283 -12.91 -4.50 -5.98
CA THR A 283 -14.22 -3.86 -6.11
C THR A 283 -14.53 -2.98 -4.91
N PHE A 284 -14.48 -3.58 -3.71
CA PHE A 284 -14.79 -2.90 -2.46
C PHE A 284 -13.85 -1.70 -2.23
N SER A 285 -12.54 -1.92 -2.38
CA SER A 285 -11.55 -0.86 -2.17
C SER A 285 -11.69 0.29 -3.16
N ALA A 286 -12.04 -0.01 -4.43
CA ALA A 286 -12.30 1.02 -5.43
C ALA A 286 -13.57 1.82 -5.12
N GLU A 287 -14.65 1.18 -4.68
CA GLU A 287 -15.90 1.85 -4.28
C GLU A 287 -15.70 2.69 -3.02
N GLU A 288 -14.96 2.18 -2.01
CA GLU A 288 -14.60 2.92 -0.80
C GLU A 288 -13.77 4.16 -1.11
N ALA A 289 -12.73 4.02 -1.96
CA ALA A 289 -11.89 5.13 -2.39
C ALA A 289 -12.71 6.21 -3.11
N GLN A 290 -13.62 5.83 -4.01
CA GLN A 290 -14.52 6.76 -4.70
C GLN A 290 -15.35 7.57 -3.70
N GLN A 291 -15.98 6.90 -2.73
CA GLN A 291 -16.78 7.57 -1.69
C GLN A 291 -15.93 8.50 -0.81
N GLY A 292 -14.72 8.07 -0.44
CA GLY A 292 -13.76 8.88 0.29
C GLY A 292 -13.39 10.17 -0.46
N ILE A 293 -13.07 10.05 -1.75
CA ILE A 293 -12.77 11.21 -2.62
C ILE A 293 -13.92 12.20 -2.65
N ILE A 294 -15.16 11.74 -2.82
CA ILE A 294 -16.35 12.59 -2.85
C ILE A 294 -16.50 13.32 -1.52
N ARG A 295 -16.42 12.61 -0.38
CA ARG A 295 -16.54 13.21 0.95
C ARG A 295 -15.48 14.29 1.20
N ILE A 296 -14.22 14.00 0.84
CA ILE A 296 -13.10 14.94 1.01
C ILE A 296 -13.26 16.16 0.10
N ALA A 297 -13.61 15.98 -1.18
CA ALA A 297 -13.84 17.07 -2.11
C ALA A 297 -14.98 17.98 -1.63
N THR A 298 -16.07 17.42 -1.10
CA THR A 298 -17.18 18.17 -0.51
C THR A 298 -16.72 18.97 0.70
N LEU A 299 -15.98 18.36 1.64
CA LEU A 299 -15.41 19.04 2.80
C LEU A 299 -14.56 20.25 2.39
N PHE A 300 -13.66 20.06 1.39
CA PHE A 300 -12.80 21.16 0.91
C PHE A 300 -13.59 22.29 0.27
N ALA A 301 -14.61 21.96 -0.54
CA ALA A 301 -15.46 22.97 -1.18
C ALA A 301 -16.22 23.81 -0.12
N ASP A 302 -16.79 23.17 0.89
CA ASP A 302 -17.54 23.81 1.95
C ASP A 302 -16.64 24.71 2.82
N ASP A 303 -15.45 24.20 3.20
CA ASP A 303 -14.51 24.95 4.01
C ASP A 303 -13.90 26.13 3.24
N ARG A 304 -13.59 25.95 1.97
CA ARG A 304 -13.13 27.05 1.10
C ARG A 304 -14.18 28.16 1.01
N LYS A 305 -15.45 27.80 0.78
CA LYS A 305 -16.56 28.75 0.75
C LYS A 305 -16.66 29.50 2.05
N LYS A 306 -16.55 28.81 3.19
CA LYS A 306 -16.60 29.42 4.53
C LYS A 306 -15.44 30.40 4.73
N ILE A 307 -14.21 30.02 4.41
CA ILE A 307 -13.03 30.88 4.51
C ILE A 307 -13.22 32.14 3.66
N LEU A 308 -13.65 32.01 2.41
CA LEU A 308 -13.85 33.13 1.49
C LEU A 308 -14.94 34.11 1.95
N SER A 309 -15.89 33.68 2.78
CA SER A 309 -16.95 34.55 3.33
C SER A 309 -16.53 35.36 4.56
N MET A 310 -15.37 35.09 5.16
CA MET A 310 -14.90 35.79 6.35
C MET A 310 -14.17 37.07 5.99
N SER A 311 -14.46 38.15 6.76
CA SER A 311 -13.79 39.45 6.60
C SER A 311 -12.30 39.46 6.98
N SER A 312 -11.86 38.47 7.80
CA SER A 312 -10.46 38.28 8.25
C SER A 312 -9.61 37.50 7.27
N THR A 313 -10.18 37.05 6.14
CA THR A 313 -9.46 36.21 5.17
C THR A 313 -8.41 37.01 4.39
N SER A 314 -7.19 36.52 4.39
CA SER A 314 -6.09 37.03 3.59
C SER A 314 -5.71 36.05 2.47
N VAL A 315 -4.93 36.52 1.49
CA VAL A 315 -4.35 35.65 0.45
C VAL A 315 -3.52 34.54 1.08
N HIS A 316 -2.81 34.80 2.17
CA HIS A 316 -1.99 33.82 2.88
C HIS A 316 -2.86 32.78 3.60
N THR A 317 -4.06 33.15 4.09
CA THR A 317 -5.02 32.20 4.65
C THR A 317 -5.50 31.19 3.61
N ILE A 318 -5.83 31.66 2.40
CA ILE A 318 -6.26 30.80 1.29
C ILE A 318 -5.11 29.90 0.86
N ARG A 319 -3.89 30.47 0.65
CA ARG A 319 -2.71 29.66 0.29
C ARG A 319 -2.40 28.59 1.33
N LEU A 320 -2.48 28.91 2.62
CA LEU A 320 -2.25 27.92 3.68
C LEU A 320 -3.31 26.81 3.64
N PHE A 321 -4.57 27.16 3.41
CA PHE A 321 -5.65 26.17 3.27
C PHE A 321 -5.39 25.19 2.10
N GLU A 322 -4.85 25.68 0.97
CA GLU A 322 -4.54 24.83 -0.19
C GLU A 322 -3.41 23.80 0.10
N PHE A 323 -2.55 24.05 1.10
CA PHE A 323 -1.54 23.08 1.54
C PHE A 323 -2.08 22.02 2.51
N LEU A 324 -3.20 22.28 3.23
CA LEU A 324 -3.71 21.38 4.26
C LEU A 324 -4.03 19.95 3.77
N PRO A 325 -4.49 19.74 2.53
CA PRO A 325 -4.73 18.38 2.04
C PRO A 325 -3.49 17.48 1.97
N THR A 326 -2.31 18.06 1.76
CA THR A 326 -1.02 17.34 1.75
C THR A 326 -0.21 17.56 3.04
N MET A 327 -0.69 18.40 3.93
CA MET A 327 -0.09 18.67 5.24
C MET A 327 -1.18 18.94 6.29
N PRO A 328 -1.95 17.92 6.69
CA PRO A 328 -3.12 18.12 7.54
C PRO A 328 -2.77 18.50 8.99
N LYS A 329 -1.51 18.39 9.38
CA LYS A 329 -0.99 18.83 10.67
C LYS A 329 0.25 19.70 10.49
N LEU A 330 0.30 20.82 11.20
CA LEU A 330 1.40 21.77 11.05
C LEU A 330 1.61 22.62 12.32
N THR A 331 2.79 23.23 12.40
CA THR A 331 3.11 24.32 13.36
C THR A 331 3.11 25.67 12.65
N VAL A 332 3.16 26.78 13.40
CA VAL A 332 3.29 28.11 12.79
C VAL A 332 4.63 28.24 12.04
N GLU A 333 5.69 27.66 12.56
CA GLU A 333 7.02 27.62 11.93
C GLU A 333 6.94 26.92 10.56
N ARG A 334 6.21 25.83 10.47
CA ARG A 334 6.00 25.13 9.19
C ARG A 334 5.15 25.96 8.23
N ALA A 335 4.16 26.70 8.73
CA ALA A 335 3.40 27.65 7.90
C ALA A 335 4.26 28.80 7.37
N VAL A 336 5.26 29.26 8.12
CA VAL A 336 6.25 30.25 7.66
C VAL A 336 7.01 29.73 6.44
N GLU A 337 7.51 28.49 6.52
CA GLU A 337 8.24 27.85 5.42
C GLU A 337 7.37 27.66 4.17
N LEU A 338 6.15 27.11 4.33
CA LEU A 338 5.22 26.83 3.23
C LEU A 338 4.75 28.11 2.51
N LEU A 339 4.52 29.18 3.27
CA LEU A 339 4.04 30.44 2.70
C LEU A 339 5.15 31.37 2.28
N GLU A 340 6.41 31.13 2.72
CA GLU A 340 7.57 32.00 2.53
C GLU A 340 7.33 33.42 3.04
N VAL A 341 6.77 33.54 4.27
CA VAL A 341 6.40 34.81 4.88
C VAL A 341 6.95 34.94 6.29
N THR A 342 6.79 36.12 6.89
CA THR A 342 7.17 36.37 8.30
C THR A 342 6.28 35.59 9.27
N TYR A 343 6.81 35.28 10.46
CA TYR A 343 6.05 34.60 11.52
C TYR A 343 4.70 35.28 11.87
N PRO A 344 4.60 36.63 12.05
CA PRO A 344 3.30 37.26 12.28
C PRO A 344 2.28 37.01 11.18
N THR A 345 2.71 37.02 9.91
CA THR A 345 1.83 36.78 8.73
C THR A 345 1.34 35.33 8.73
N ALA A 346 2.22 34.35 8.93
CA ALA A 346 1.85 32.93 9.00
C ALA A 346 0.92 32.67 10.18
N ASN A 347 1.23 33.23 11.37
CA ASN A 347 0.42 33.06 12.56
C ASN A 347 -0.99 33.66 12.39
N ASN A 348 -1.13 34.80 11.69
CA ASN A 348 -2.44 35.37 11.36
C ASN A 348 -3.22 34.45 10.39
N ALA A 349 -2.58 33.86 9.40
CA ALA A 349 -3.20 32.88 8.50
C ALA A 349 -3.72 31.65 9.27
N VAL A 350 -2.89 31.10 10.18
CA VAL A 350 -3.28 29.98 11.06
C VAL A 350 -4.48 30.36 11.95
N LYS A 351 -4.43 31.55 12.59
CA LYS A 351 -5.55 32.04 13.42
C LYS A 351 -6.85 32.17 12.63
N SER A 352 -6.80 32.73 11.42
CA SER A 352 -8.00 32.82 10.56
C SER A 352 -8.58 31.43 10.24
N LEU A 353 -7.73 30.41 10.00
CA LEU A 353 -8.20 29.05 9.78
C LEU A 353 -8.77 28.40 11.05
N VAL A 354 -8.26 28.75 12.23
CA VAL A 354 -8.86 28.35 13.52
C VAL A 354 -10.21 29.02 13.74
N GLU A 355 -10.32 30.32 13.48
CA GLU A 355 -11.62 31.07 13.54
C GLU A 355 -12.63 30.50 12.55
N ALA A 356 -12.18 30.05 11.36
CA ALA A 356 -13.02 29.35 10.40
C ALA A 356 -13.44 27.94 10.89
N GLY A 357 -12.86 27.42 11.96
CA GLY A 357 -13.08 26.06 12.44
C GLY A 357 -12.52 24.98 11.49
N VAL A 358 -11.55 25.33 10.66
CA VAL A 358 -10.81 24.41 9.78
C VAL A 358 -9.67 23.77 10.54
N LEU A 359 -8.87 24.57 11.24
CA LEU A 359 -7.78 24.08 12.09
C LEU A 359 -8.21 24.04 13.56
N VAL A 360 -7.74 23.02 14.27
CA VAL A 360 -7.89 22.86 15.71
C VAL A 360 -6.51 22.80 16.34
N GLU A 361 -6.27 23.56 17.41
CA GLU A 361 -5.03 23.50 18.18
C GLU A 361 -5.02 22.21 19.02
N THR A 362 -3.92 21.45 18.99
CA THR A 362 -3.83 20.12 19.60
C THR A 362 -2.74 19.98 20.65
N SER A 363 -1.86 20.98 20.78
CA SER A 363 -0.70 20.86 21.68
C SER A 363 -0.99 21.23 23.14
N GLY A 364 -2.01 22.07 23.40
CA GLY A 364 -2.30 22.66 24.72
C GLY A 364 -1.16 23.54 25.27
N ARG A 365 -0.19 23.92 24.43
CA ARG A 365 1.03 24.65 24.84
C ARG A 365 0.90 26.15 24.58
N ALA A 366 1.58 26.96 25.38
CA ALA A 366 1.66 28.39 25.15
C ALA A 366 2.57 28.76 23.96
N ARG A 367 3.58 27.92 23.66
CA ARG A 367 4.56 28.09 22.56
C ARG A 367 4.66 26.80 21.77
N HIS A 368 5.15 26.87 20.53
CA HIS A 368 5.31 25.72 19.61
C HIS A 368 4.00 24.93 19.48
N ARG A 369 2.92 25.64 19.20
CA ARG A 369 1.59 25.08 19.04
C ARG A 369 1.51 24.29 17.74
N SER A 370 0.85 23.15 17.80
CA SER A 370 0.47 22.36 16.63
C SER A 370 -1.02 22.47 16.35
N TYR A 371 -1.35 22.43 15.06
CA TYR A 371 -2.71 22.58 14.55
C TYR A 371 -3.00 21.44 13.59
N VAL A 372 -4.22 20.93 13.61
CA VAL A 372 -4.67 19.83 12.77
C VAL A 372 -5.97 20.16 12.05
N TYR A 373 -6.10 19.74 10.81
CA TYR A 373 -7.37 19.76 10.06
C TYR A 373 -8.18 18.52 10.45
N SER A 374 -8.79 18.55 11.64
CA SER A 374 -9.39 17.40 12.33
C SER A 374 -10.43 16.69 11.46
N ARG A 375 -11.36 17.43 10.84
CA ARG A 375 -12.43 16.84 10.01
C ARG A 375 -11.87 16.09 8.80
N TYR A 376 -10.79 16.57 8.20
CA TYR A 376 -10.12 15.87 7.12
C TYR A 376 -9.43 14.59 7.62
N VAL A 377 -8.69 14.67 8.72
CA VAL A 377 -8.03 13.51 9.32
C VAL A 377 -9.06 12.45 9.75
N GLU A 378 -10.23 12.84 10.24
CA GLU A 378 -11.34 11.93 10.56
C GLU A 378 -11.83 11.19 9.30
N LEU A 379 -12.06 11.92 8.19
CA LEU A 379 -12.45 11.28 6.91
C LEU A 379 -11.40 10.31 6.35
N LEU A 380 -10.12 10.50 6.70
CA LEU A 380 -9.06 9.57 6.29
C LEU A 380 -9.01 8.30 7.15
N ARG A 381 -9.53 8.34 8.39
CA ARG A 381 -9.58 7.19 9.29
C ARG A 381 -10.72 6.22 8.96
N ASP A 382 -11.83 6.76 8.49
CA ASP A 382 -12.99 6.00 8.02
C ASP A 382 -12.67 5.29 6.68
#